data_1413b24e1017a547624cde0f617c2a74
#
_entry.id   1413b24e1017a547624cde0f617c2a74
#
_cell.length_a   1.000
_cell.length_b   1.000
_cell.length_c   1.000
_cell.angle_alpha   90.00
_cell.angle_beta   90.00
_cell.angle_gamma   90.00
#
_symmetry.space_group_name_H-M   'P 1'
#
loop_
_entity.id
_entity.type
_entity.pdbx_description
1 polymer ?
#
loop_
_entity_poly.entity_id
_entity_poly.type
_entity_poly.pdbx_seq_one_letter_code
_entity_poly.pdbx_strand_id
1 'polypeptide(L)'
;MAAPVEALFVEGRAQRVITTSIDTDFPDPALIQGDDGMWYSFATNSNGKNIQVARASDIAGTWDLLDTDALPQVGWASGSNTWAPDVRKLDNGSFIMYYSGEVKGAGGKHCIGVGISKNITGPYVATDEPWVCPLSQGGAIDASGFYDEPTKKHYVLYKVDGNNIGHGGDCNNGIPPLVDTPIMMQEVEADGATMVGDPVQVLGRTDADGPLVEAPNLVRTSDGLYILFFSSFCFNSDKYNVNYATSKSLKGPYQRAPRMLLQTGDFNLTAPGGATSKVGGGQMVFHALCPGAAPSRCMFQTVYSVTGTDVIVS
;
A
#
# COMPACT_ATOMS: atom_id res chain seq x y z
N MET A 1 -61.68 -9.40 7.34
CA MET A 1 -60.62 -9.75 8.30
C MET A 1 -59.29 -9.47 7.60
N ALA A 2 -58.68 -8.37 8.00
CA ALA A 2 -57.36 -7.96 7.46
C ALA A 2 -56.27 -8.54 8.38
N ALA A 3 -55.27 -9.20 7.81
CA ALA A 3 -54.12 -9.72 8.53
C ALA A 3 -53.23 -8.58 8.97
N PRO A 4 -52.55 -8.64 10.13
CA PRO A 4 -51.66 -7.61 10.59
C PRO A 4 -50.35 -7.65 9.76
N VAL A 5 -49.92 -6.47 9.32
CA VAL A 5 -48.61 -6.23 8.73
C VAL A 5 -47.58 -6.29 9.87
N GLU A 6 -46.77 -7.34 9.94
CA GLU A 6 -45.60 -7.37 10.81
C GLU A 6 -44.59 -6.32 10.34
N ALA A 7 -44.35 -5.32 11.18
CA ALA A 7 -43.28 -4.37 11.02
C ALA A 7 -41.95 -5.12 11.27
N LEU A 8 -41.16 -5.34 10.23
CA LEU A 8 -39.78 -5.75 10.33
C LEU A 8 -39.00 -4.64 11.07
N PHE A 9 -38.73 -4.86 12.34
CA PHE A 9 -37.70 -4.08 13.06
C PHE A 9 -36.33 -4.42 12.44
N VAL A 10 -35.82 -3.52 11.61
CA VAL A 10 -34.43 -3.50 11.25
C VAL A 10 -33.68 -3.04 12.51
N GLU A 11 -33.12 -3.99 13.26
CA GLU A 11 -32.15 -3.68 14.30
C GLU A 11 -31.03 -2.85 13.66
N GLY A 12 -30.95 -1.57 14.05
CA GLY A 12 -29.86 -0.69 13.67
C GLY A 12 -28.55 -1.29 14.19
N ARG A 13 -27.77 -1.98 13.31
CA ARG A 13 -26.37 -2.28 13.60
C ARG A 13 -25.72 -0.94 13.92
N ALA A 14 -25.25 -0.77 15.16
CA ALA A 14 -24.40 0.35 15.51
C ALA A 14 -23.28 0.40 14.46
N GLN A 15 -23.19 1.52 13.74
CA GLN A 15 -22.16 1.70 12.73
C GLN A 15 -20.81 1.60 13.44
N ARG A 16 -20.05 0.55 13.18
CA ARG A 16 -18.72 0.40 13.75
C ARG A 16 -17.87 1.58 13.28
N VAL A 17 -17.21 2.22 14.21
CA VAL A 17 -16.27 3.30 13.93
C VAL A 17 -14.89 2.68 13.89
N ILE A 18 -14.16 2.86 12.80
CA ILE A 18 -12.73 2.56 12.75
C ILE A 18 -12.02 3.75 13.40
N THR A 19 -11.25 3.48 14.45
CA THR A 19 -10.50 4.51 15.19
C THR A 19 -9.10 4.69 14.61
N THR A 20 -8.58 5.91 14.72
CA THR A 20 -7.21 6.25 14.35
C THR A 20 -6.22 5.45 15.20
N SER A 21 -5.23 4.81 14.56
CA SER A 21 -4.16 4.08 15.23
C SER A 21 -2.94 4.95 15.50
N ILE A 22 -2.64 5.88 14.57
CA ILE A 22 -1.64 6.94 14.72
C ILE A 22 -2.33 8.23 14.27
N ASP A 23 -2.41 9.22 15.15
CA ASP A 23 -3.18 10.47 15.00
C ASP A 23 -2.36 11.65 14.45
N THR A 24 -1.18 11.39 13.92
CA THR A 24 -0.33 12.33 13.20
C THR A 24 -0.14 11.86 11.75
N ASP A 25 0.46 12.70 10.91
CA ASP A 25 0.70 12.37 9.50
C ASP A 25 1.59 11.13 9.37
N PHE A 26 0.99 10.02 8.96
CA PHE A 26 1.63 8.70 8.80
C PHE A 26 1.06 8.00 7.56
N PRO A 27 1.30 8.54 6.35
CA PRO A 27 0.72 8.03 5.11
C PRO A 27 1.42 6.78 4.59
N ASP A 28 0.68 5.99 3.80
CA ASP A 28 1.18 4.79 3.09
C ASP A 28 1.81 3.75 4.03
N PRO A 29 1.08 3.32 5.08
CA PRO A 29 1.66 2.47 6.13
C PRO A 29 1.95 1.05 5.62
N ALA A 30 3.22 0.64 5.67
CA ALA A 30 3.62 -0.76 5.54
C ALA A 30 3.40 -1.52 6.85
N LEU A 31 3.39 -2.85 6.80
CA LEU A 31 3.15 -3.70 7.98
C LEU A 31 4.02 -4.94 7.96
N ILE A 32 4.80 -5.15 9.03
CA ILE A 32 5.61 -6.36 9.24
C ILE A 32 5.66 -6.75 10.70
N GLN A 33 5.72 -8.04 11.00
CA GLN A 33 5.99 -8.54 12.35
C GLN A 33 7.50 -8.82 12.51
N GLY A 34 8.09 -8.31 13.58
CA GLY A 34 9.48 -8.57 13.95
C GLY A 34 9.66 -9.92 14.66
N ASP A 35 10.91 -10.34 14.81
CA ASP A 35 11.26 -11.57 15.54
C ASP A 35 10.98 -11.47 17.05
N ASP A 36 10.86 -10.27 17.56
CA ASP A 36 10.46 -9.96 18.94
C ASP A 36 8.94 -10.09 19.16
N GLY A 37 8.19 -10.46 18.12
CA GLY A 37 6.74 -10.57 18.14
C GLY A 37 6.00 -9.25 18.04
N MET A 38 6.71 -8.11 18.04
CA MET A 38 6.11 -6.78 17.86
C MET A 38 5.74 -6.56 16.39
N TRP A 39 4.72 -5.76 16.17
CA TRP A 39 4.35 -5.23 14.87
C TRP A 39 5.07 -3.91 14.61
N TYR A 40 5.53 -3.73 13.39
CA TYR A 40 6.17 -2.51 12.91
C TYR A 40 5.43 -1.98 11.69
N SER A 41 5.30 -0.66 11.64
CA SER A 41 4.77 0.04 10.47
C SER A 41 5.76 1.13 10.04
N PHE A 42 5.89 1.29 8.73
CA PHE A 42 6.76 2.30 8.11
C PHE A 42 5.90 3.18 7.22
N ALA A 43 6.23 4.46 7.11
CA ALA A 43 5.42 5.40 6.36
C ALA A 43 6.24 6.41 5.57
N THR A 44 5.59 7.00 4.57
CA THR A 44 6.06 8.15 3.77
C THR A 44 6.67 9.24 4.64
N ASN A 45 7.61 9.99 4.07
CA ASN A 45 8.31 11.07 4.76
C ASN A 45 7.34 12.07 5.40
N SER A 46 7.50 12.26 6.68
CA SER A 46 6.83 13.28 7.49
C SER A 46 7.54 13.40 8.84
N ASN A 47 7.11 14.33 9.68
CA ASN A 47 7.62 14.51 11.05
C ASN A 47 9.15 14.59 11.12
N GLY A 48 9.79 15.15 10.08
CA GLY A 48 11.25 15.34 9.99
C GLY A 48 12.05 14.05 9.71
N LYS A 49 11.40 13.00 9.27
CA LYS A 49 12.02 11.71 8.89
C LYS A 49 11.83 11.47 7.39
N ASN A 50 12.79 10.80 6.74
CA ASN A 50 12.61 10.28 5.37
C ASN A 50 11.65 9.10 5.37
N ILE A 51 11.84 8.17 6.31
CA ILE A 51 10.91 7.05 6.54
C ILE A 51 10.59 6.96 8.03
N GLN A 52 9.34 7.18 8.37
CA GLN A 52 8.82 7.07 9.72
C GLN A 52 8.71 5.61 10.15
N VAL A 53 8.80 5.34 11.45
CA VAL A 53 8.64 4.01 12.04
C VAL A 53 7.72 4.09 13.24
N ALA A 54 6.78 3.17 13.32
CA ALA A 54 5.97 2.94 14.50
C ALA A 54 5.97 1.47 14.89
N ARG A 55 5.66 1.15 16.16
CA ARG A 55 5.55 -0.22 16.63
C ARG A 55 4.35 -0.41 17.55
N ALA A 56 3.85 -1.65 17.63
CA ALA A 56 2.79 -2.05 18.54
C ALA A 56 2.94 -3.52 18.95
N SER A 57 2.39 -3.90 20.09
CA SER A 57 2.32 -5.33 20.49
C SER A 57 1.19 -6.08 19.75
N ASP A 58 0.20 -5.36 19.26
CA ASP A 58 -0.93 -5.88 18.48
C ASP A 58 -1.32 -4.84 17.41
N ILE A 59 -1.71 -5.30 16.21
CA ILE A 59 -2.13 -4.41 15.11
C ILE A 59 -3.31 -3.54 15.55
N ALA A 60 -4.23 -4.11 16.33
CA ALA A 60 -5.41 -3.42 16.86
C ALA A 60 -5.13 -2.61 18.14
N GLY A 61 -3.89 -2.68 18.65
CA GLY A 61 -3.46 -2.01 19.87
C GLY A 61 -3.02 -0.56 19.66
N THR A 62 -2.36 -0.03 20.70
CA THR A 62 -1.72 1.29 20.64
C THR A 62 -0.40 1.19 19.90
N TRP A 63 -0.19 2.13 18.99
CA TRP A 63 1.05 2.26 18.23
C TRP A 63 1.93 3.37 18.81
N ASP A 64 3.19 3.05 19.06
CA ASP A 64 4.23 4.00 19.47
C ASP A 64 4.98 4.51 18.24
N LEU A 65 4.90 5.78 17.93
CA LEU A 65 5.74 6.42 16.92
C LEU A 65 7.17 6.53 17.47
N LEU A 66 8.15 5.95 16.75
CA LEU A 66 9.53 5.94 17.20
C LEU A 66 10.27 7.21 16.74
N ASP A 67 11.13 7.74 17.62
CA ASP A 67 12.02 8.85 17.24
C ASP A 67 13.26 8.32 16.50
N THR A 68 13.02 7.68 15.35
CA THR A 68 14.07 7.19 14.46
C THR A 68 13.67 7.44 13.01
N ASP A 69 14.65 7.69 12.15
CA ASP A 69 14.50 7.66 10.71
C ASP A 69 15.04 6.34 10.20
N ALA A 70 14.17 5.51 9.61
CA ALA A 70 14.60 4.20 9.12
C ALA A 70 15.57 4.33 7.94
N LEU A 71 15.49 5.41 7.15
CA LEU A 71 16.32 5.65 5.96
C LEU A 71 16.99 7.04 6.02
N PRO A 72 17.92 7.29 6.94
CA PRO A 72 18.50 8.62 7.13
C PRO A 72 19.34 9.12 5.95
N GLN A 73 19.80 8.19 5.08
CA GLN A 73 20.52 8.47 3.85
C GLN A 73 19.82 7.80 2.69
N VAL A 74 19.33 8.57 1.72
CA VAL A 74 18.48 8.10 0.63
C VAL A 74 19.26 7.76 -0.66
N GLY A 75 20.59 7.64 -0.58
CA GLY A 75 21.44 7.23 -1.71
C GLY A 75 21.34 8.17 -2.91
N TRP A 76 20.87 7.66 -4.02
CA TRP A 76 20.70 8.37 -5.30
C TRP A 76 19.57 9.40 -5.29
N ALA A 77 18.60 9.29 -4.38
CA ALA A 77 17.42 10.15 -4.35
C ALA A 77 17.74 11.57 -3.86
N SER A 78 16.82 12.51 -4.09
CA SER A 78 17.00 13.93 -3.73
C SER A 78 17.02 14.17 -2.22
N GLY A 79 16.36 13.30 -1.44
CA GLY A 79 16.14 13.45 0.00
C GLY A 79 14.97 14.37 0.36
N SER A 80 14.20 14.81 -0.62
CA SER A 80 13.05 15.70 -0.39
C SER A 80 11.74 14.95 -0.24
N ASN A 81 11.54 13.90 -1.04
CA ASN A 81 10.30 13.13 -1.14
C ASN A 81 10.64 11.65 -1.18
N THR A 82 10.40 10.95 -0.07
CA THR A 82 10.62 9.51 0.07
C THR A 82 9.29 8.88 0.48
N TRP A 83 8.68 8.11 -0.41
CA TRP A 83 7.29 7.67 -0.28
C TRP A 83 7.13 6.17 -0.20
N ALA A 84 5.99 5.77 0.35
CA ALA A 84 5.42 4.42 0.31
C ALA A 84 6.47 3.31 0.51
N PRO A 85 7.10 3.24 1.70
CA PRO A 85 8.06 2.19 2.01
C PRO A 85 7.35 0.85 2.18
N ASP A 86 8.05 -0.24 1.86
CA ASP A 86 7.67 -1.58 2.30
C ASP A 86 8.90 -2.32 2.81
N VAL A 87 8.74 -3.07 3.90
CA VAL A 87 9.84 -3.79 4.55
C VAL A 87 9.55 -5.28 4.59
N ARG A 88 10.53 -6.08 4.14
CA ARG A 88 10.46 -7.54 4.20
C ARG A 88 11.70 -8.12 4.87
N LYS A 89 11.52 -9.24 5.57
CA LYS A 89 12.61 -10.01 6.13
C LYS A 89 13.16 -10.95 5.06
N LEU A 90 14.47 -10.98 4.92
CA LEU A 90 15.19 -11.89 4.02
C LEU A 90 15.59 -13.20 4.74
N ASP A 91 15.83 -14.25 3.99
CA ASP A 91 16.19 -15.58 4.51
C ASP A 91 17.49 -15.56 5.33
N ASN A 92 18.41 -14.62 5.05
CA ASN A 92 19.64 -14.42 5.80
C ASN A 92 19.46 -13.67 7.13
N GLY A 93 18.23 -13.34 7.49
CA GLY A 93 17.87 -12.63 8.72
C GLY A 93 18.01 -11.11 8.67
N SER A 94 18.48 -10.53 7.55
CA SER A 94 18.43 -9.08 7.34
C SER A 94 17.05 -8.64 6.84
N PHE A 95 16.85 -7.31 6.75
CA PHE A 95 15.64 -6.71 6.24
C PHE A 95 15.95 -5.92 4.99
N ILE A 96 15.10 -6.03 3.98
CA ILE A 96 15.09 -5.17 2.79
C ILE A 96 13.94 -4.18 2.90
N MET A 97 14.21 -2.92 2.57
CA MET A 97 13.22 -1.86 2.40
C MET A 97 13.17 -1.50 0.93
N TYR A 98 11.98 -1.46 0.37
CA TYR A 98 11.69 -0.79 -0.90
C TYR A 98 11.12 0.60 -0.58
N TYR A 99 11.48 1.62 -1.35
CA TYR A 99 10.99 2.98 -1.17
C TYR A 99 10.92 3.71 -2.51
N SER A 100 10.02 4.68 -2.62
CA SER A 100 9.93 5.56 -3.78
C SER A 100 10.71 6.82 -3.51
N GLY A 101 11.84 7.01 -4.19
CA GLY A 101 12.68 8.20 -4.04
C GLY A 101 12.55 9.15 -5.21
N GLU A 102 12.47 10.46 -4.94
CA GLU A 102 12.48 11.49 -5.98
C GLU A 102 13.85 11.54 -6.66
N VAL A 103 13.86 11.45 -7.99
CA VAL A 103 15.10 11.47 -8.78
C VAL A 103 15.60 12.90 -8.96
N LYS A 104 16.85 13.17 -8.59
CA LYS A 104 17.48 14.49 -8.75
C LYS A 104 17.40 14.98 -10.21
N GLY A 105 16.79 16.15 -10.41
CA GLY A 105 16.71 16.79 -11.72
C GLY A 105 15.70 16.16 -12.71
N ALA A 106 14.88 15.21 -12.29
CA ALA A 106 13.91 14.54 -13.15
C ALA A 106 12.48 15.15 -13.10
N GLY A 107 12.33 16.37 -12.57
CA GLY A 107 11.05 17.09 -12.57
C GLY A 107 9.97 16.44 -11.71
N GLY A 108 10.34 15.99 -10.50
CA GLY A 108 9.43 15.39 -9.53
C GLY A 108 9.11 13.91 -9.79
N LYS A 109 9.78 13.28 -10.76
CA LYS A 109 9.62 11.82 -11.00
C LYS A 109 10.31 11.00 -9.93
N HIS A 110 9.68 9.90 -9.58
CA HIS A 110 10.18 8.97 -8.59
C HIS A 110 10.62 7.66 -9.22
N CYS A 111 11.58 7.02 -8.58
CA CYS A 111 11.99 5.65 -8.89
C CYS A 111 12.00 4.82 -7.61
N ILE A 112 11.94 3.51 -7.74
CA ILE A 112 12.04 2.59 -6.61
C ILE A 112 13.51 2.38 -6.27
N GLY A 113 13.86 2.59 -5.00
CA GLY A 113 15.12 2.21 -4.42
C GLY A 113 14.99 1.05 -3.47
N VAL A 114 16.12 0.45 -3.12
CA VAL A 114 16.22 -0.56 -2.07
C VAL A 114 17.24 -0.16 -1.02
N GLY A 115 16.98 -0.56 0.22
CA GLY A 115 17.92 -0.41 1.32
C GLY A 115 17.96 -1.67 2.16
N ILE A 116 19.12 -2.00 2.73
CA ILE A 116 19.31 -3.20 3.56
C ILE A 116 19.70 -2.79 4.98
N SER A 117 19.13 -3.50 5.96
CA SER A 117 19.49 -3.36 7.38
C SER A 117 19.50 -4.71 8.09
N LYS A 118 20.32 -4.82 9.14
CA LYS A 118 20.28 -5.96 10.07
C LYS A 118 19.19 -5.78 11.15
N ASN A 119 18.73 -4.55 11.35
CA ASN A 119 17.70 -4.21 12.33
C ASN A 119 16.42 -3.81 11.62
N ILE A 120 15.28 -4.27 12.10
CA ILE A 120 13.98 -3.97 11.51
C ILE A 120 13.70 -2.46 11.45
N THR A 121 14.10 -1.70 12.46
CA THR A 121 13.91 -0.23 12.53
C THR A 121 14.98 0.56 11.78
N GLY A 122 15.93 -0.10 11.12
CA GLY A 122 17.05 0.54 10.44
C GLY A 122 18.27 0.81 11.36
N PRO A 123 19.19 1.73 10.96
CA PRO A 123 19.15 2.43 9.68
C PRO A 123 19.32 1.48 8.48
N TYR A 124 18.55 1.71 7.44
CA TYR A 124 18.70 1.03 6.16
C TYR A 124 19.77 1.74 5.33
N VAL A 125 20.65 0.96 4.72
CA VAL A 125 21.67 1.46 3.81
C VAL A 125 21.13 1.36 2.39
N ALA A 126 20.83 2.50 1.79
CA ALA A 126 20.33 2.59 0.42
C ALA A 126 21.42 2.23 -0.60
N THR A 127 21.01 1.68 -1.75
CA THR A 127 21.87 1.51 -2.91
C THR A 127 22.24 2.85 -3.54
N ASP A 128 23.35 2.87 -4.32
CA ASP A 128 23.81 4.07 -5.03
C ASP A 128 23.00 4.37 -6.30
N GLU A 129 22.23 3.38 -6.79
CA GLU A 129 21.39 3.47 -7.98
C GLU A 129 19.97 3.02 -7.67
N PRO A 130 18.96 3.55 -8.39
CA PRO A 130 17.58 3.08 -8.26
C PRO A 130 17.43 1.64 -8.76
N TRP A 131 16.52 0.89 -8.14
CA TRP A 131 16.22 -0.49 -8.50
C TRP A 131 15.30 -0.59 -9.73
N VAL A 132 14.20 0.15 -9.78
CA VAL A 132 13.29 0.28 -10.94
C VAL A 132 13.10 1.74 -11.27
N CYS A 133 13.44 2.16 -12.49
CA CYS A 133 13.44 3.57 -12.87
C CYS A 133 13.02 3.85 -14.32
N PRO A 134 11.78 3.58 -14.73
CA PRO A 134 11.29 3.81 -16.09
C PRO A 134 10.92 5.28 -16.31
N LEU A 135 11.87 6.22 -16.26
CA LEU A 135 11.63 7.68 -16.33
C LEU A 135 10.88 8.11 -17.58
N SER A 136 11.06 7.42 -18.70
CA SER A 136 10.31 7.69 -19.95
C SER A 136 8.82 7.35 -19.84
N GLN A 137 8.44 6.50 -18.87
CA GLN A 137 7.07 6.12 -18.57
C GLN A 137 6.51 6.85 -17.34
N GLY A 138 7.20 7.88 -16.82
CA GLY A 138 6.79 8.65 -15.65
C GLY A 138 7.49 8.30 -14.35
N GLY A 139 8.21 7.17 -14.31
CA GLY A 139 8.86 6.64 -13.12
C GLY A 139 8.13 5.41 -12.55
N ALA A 140 8.49 5.03 -11.32
CA ALA A 140 7.85 3.92 -10.59
C ALA A 140 7.78 4.23 -9.09
N ILE A 141 6.67 3.82 -8.46
CA ILE A 141 6.40 4.05 -7.03
C ILE A 141 5.69 2.84 -6.40
N ASP A 142 5.48 2.90 -5.08
CA ASP A 142 4.62 2.00 -4.29
C ASP A 142 5.06 0.53 -4.37
N ALA A 143 6.34 0.27 -4.19
CA ALA A 143 6.84 -1.10 -4.22
C ALA A 143 6.39 -1.88 -2.98
N SER A 144 5.88 -3.10 -3.16
CA SER A 144 5.42 -4.01 -2.11
C SER A 144 5.94 -5.42 -2.35
N GLY A 145 6.74 -5.95 -1.42
CA GLY A 145 7.30 -7.30 -1.49
C GLY A 145 6.28 -8.37 -1.15
N PHE A 146 6.38 -9.50 -1.81
CA PHE A 146 5.53 -10.67 -1.57
C PHE A 146 6.34 -11.96 -1.68
N TYR A 147 6.19 -12.84 -0.68
CA TYR A 147 6.74 -14.20 -0.72
C TYR A 147 5.63 -15.20 -1.04
N ASP A 148 5.81 -15.96 -2.10
CA ASP A 148 4.86 -16.99 -2.53
C ASP A 148 5.25 -18.35 -1.93
N GLU A 149 4.62 -18.70 -0.82
CA GLU A 149 4.91 -19.92 -0.06
C GLU A 149 4.87 -21.20 -0.91
N PRO A 150 3.91 -21.40 -1.86
CA PRO A 150 3.89 -22.60 -2.70
C PRO A 150 5.09 -22.75 -3.63
N THR A 151 5.56 -21.66 -4.20
CA THR A 151 6.69 -21.69 -5.15
C THR A 151 8.03 -21.40 -4.50
N LYS A 152 8.05 -20.93 -3.24
CA LYS A 152 9.23 -20.49 -2.50
C LYS A 152 10.00 -19.38 -3.23
N LYS A 153 9.26 -18.49 -3.90
CA LYS A 153 9.79 -17.38 -4.68
C LYS A 153 9.39 -16.04 -4.11
N HIS A 154 10.24 -15.05 -4.35
CA HIS A 154 10.01 -13.67 -3.95
C HIS A 154 9.57 -12.85 -5.14
N TYR A 155 8.65 -11.92 -4.90
CA TYR A 155 8.11 -11.00 -5.88
C TYR A 155 8.01 -9.60 -5.29
N VAL A 156 8.08 -8.59 -6.15
CA VAL A 156 7.82 -7.20 -5.78
C VAL A 156 6.79 -6.64 -6.75
N LEU A 157 5.69 -6.14 -6.21
CA LEU A 157 4.70 -5.41 -6.98
C LEU A 157 5.04 -3.92 -6.92
N TYR A 158 4.74 -3.18 -7.98
CA TYR A 158 4.93 -1.73 -8.02
C TYR A 158 4.04 -1.10 -9.08
N LYS A 159 3.81 0.21 -8.97
CA LYS A 159 3.11 1.01 -9.97
C LYS A 159 4.11 1.65 -10.92
N VAL A 160 3.87 1.60 -12.23
CA VAL A 160 4.47 2.54 -13.18
C VAL A 160 3.73 3.87 -13.05
N ASP A 161 4.46 4.95 -12.76
CA ASP A 161 3.89 6.26 -12.41
C ASP A 161 3.53 7.10 -13.63
N GLY A 162 2.78 6.49 -14.56
CA GLY A 162 2.40 7.10 -15.84
C GLY A 162 1.67 8.43 -15.72
N ASN A 163 0.94 8.65 -14.62
CA ASN A 163 0.29 9.93 -14.36
C ASN A 163 1.30 11.08 -14.26
N ASN A 164 2.57 10.83 -13.92
CA ASN A 164 3.60 11.89 -13.86
C ASN A 164 3.94 12.50 -15.25
N ILE A 165 3.60 11.80 -16.33
CA ILE A 165 3.69 12.30 -17.71
C ILE A 165 2.31 12.55 -18.34
N GLY A 166 1.28 12.70 -17.50
CA GLY A 166 -0.10 13.02 -17.92
C GLY A 166 -0.28 14.48 -18.40
N HIS A 167 -1.53 14.87 -18.57
CA HIS A 167 -1.90 16.12 -19.24
C HIS A 167 -2.58 17.14 -18.30
N GLY A 168 -2.38 16.99 -16.97
CA GLY A 168 -2.98 17.87 -15.97
C GLY A 168 -4.25 17.30 -15.34
N GLY A 169 -4.90 18.09 -14.50
CA GLY A 169 -6.03 17.67 -13.68
C GLY A 169 -5.62 16.84 -12.46
N ASP A 170 -6.53 16.03 -11.96
CA ASP A 170 -6.31 15.21 -10.75
C ASP A 170 -5.09 14.31 -10.91
N CYS A 171 -4.15 14.40 -9.97
CA CYS A 171 -2.86 13.70 -10.03
C CYS A 171 -2.17 13.79 -11.41
N ASN A 172 -2.24 14.97 -12.08
CA ASN A 172 -1.67 15.23 -13.39
C ASN A 172 -2.19 14.31 -14.53
N ASN A 173 -3.22 13.52 -14.31
CA ASN A 173 -3.76 12.55 -15.27
C ASN A 173 -5.30 12.61 -15.36
N GLY A 174 -5.91 13.72 -14.94
CA GLY A 174 -7.35 13.92 -15.02
C GLY A 174 -7.84 14.42 -16.37
N ILE A 175 -6.94 14.86 -17.28
CA ILE A 175 -7.27 15.41 -18.61
C ILE A 175 -6.85 14.40 -19.69
N PRO A 176 -7.79 13.94 -20.54
CA PRO A 176 -7.48 13.02 -21.63
C PRO A 176 -6.50 13.60 -22.69
N PRO A 177 -5.70 12.73 -23.35
CA PRO A 177 -5.66 11.28 -23.18
C PRO A 177 -4.97 10.89 -21.88
N LEU A 178 -5.59 9.97 -21.12
CA LEU A 178 -5.00 9.50 -19.86
C LEU A 178 -3.83 8.55 -20.16
N VAL A 179 -2.79 8.64 -19.35
CA VAL A 179 -1.63 7.74 -19.40
C VAL A 179 -1.89 6.55 -18.48
N ASP A 180 -1.56 5.34 -18.91
CA ASP A 180 -1.73 4.15 -18.11
C ASP A 180 -0.81 4.15 -16.89
N THR A 181 -1.33 3.59 -15.78
CA THR A 181 -0.62 3.44 -14.50
C THR A 181 -0.65 1.97 -14.06
N PRO A 182 -0.01 1.05 -14.81
CA PRO A 182 -0.12 -0.37 -14.51
C PRO A 182 0.57 -0.74 -13.21
N ILE A 183 -0.03 -1.72 -12.51
CA ILE A 183 0.63 -2.44 -11.44
C ILE A 183 1.37 -3.62 -12.07
N MET A 184 2.69 -3.62 -11.84
CA MET A 184 3.62 -4.63 -12.32
C MET A 184 4.01 -5.58 -11.20
N MET A 185 4.42 -6.79 -11.55
CA MET A 185 5.00 -7.78 -10.63
C MET A 185 6.33 -8.26 -11.21
N GLN A 186 7.40 -8.09 -10.44
CA GLN A 186 8.75 -8.55 -10.75
C GLN A 186 9.12 -9.72 -9.84
N GLU A 187 9.56 -10.85 -10.41
CA GLU A 187 10.18 -11.94 -9.65
C GLU A 187 11.61 -11.53 -9.27
N VAL A 188 12.02 -11.85 -8.03
CA VAL A 188 13.36 -11.55 -7.54
C VAL A 188 13.95 -12.77 -6.84
N GLU A 189 15.28 -12.82 -6.76
CA GLU A 189 16.01 -13.83 -5.99
C GLU A 189 15.77 -13.67 -4.47
N ALA A 190 16.29 -14.58 -3.68
CA ALA A 190 16.17 -14.58 -2.22
C ALA A 190 16.81 -13.36 -1.53
N ASP A 191 17.63 -12.58 -2.24
CA ASP A 191 18.17 -11.30 -1.76
C ASP A 191 17.14 -10.16 -1.80
N GLY A 192 15.96 -10.40 -2.43
CA GLY A 192 14.88 -9.44 -2.58
C GLY A 192 15.14 -8.34 -3.63
N ALA A 193 16.29 -8.34 -4.32
CA ALA A 193 16.68 -7.27 -5.23
C ALA A 193 17.10 -7.75 -6.62
N THR A 194 17.80 -8.89 -6.74
CA THR A 194 18.22 -9.42 -8.03
C THR A 194 17.00 -9.86 -8.85
N MET A 195 16.75 -9.19 -9.97
CA MET A 195 15.57 -9.46 -10.82
C MET A 195 15.71 -10.77 -11.58
N VAL A 196 14.60 -11.51 -11.70
CA VAL A 196 14.47 -12.76 -12.46
C VAL A 196 13.46 -12.56 -13.58
N GLY A 197 13.95 -12.58 -14.82
CA GLY A 197 13.10 -12.35 -16.00
C GLY A 197 12.51 -10.95 -16.07
N ASP A 198 11.53 -10.77 -16.96
CA ASP A 198 10.85 -9.50 -17.15
C ASP A 198 9.65 -9.36 -16.20
N PRO A 199 9.31 -8.12 -15.77
CA PRO A 199 8.11 -7.88 -14.97
C PRO A 199 6.84 -8.15 -15.79
N VAL A 200 5.78 -8.61 -15.13
CA VAL A 200 4.47 -8.81 -15.76
C VAL A 200 3.46 -7.81 -15.22
N GLN A 201 2.59 -7.30 -16.07
CA GLN A 201 1.47 -6.49 -15.63
C GLN A 201 0.40 -7.39 -15.00
N VAL A 202 0.01 -7.11 -13.76
CA VAL A 202 -1.03 -7.85 -13.03
C VAL A 202 -2.36 -7.10 -12.94
N LEU A 203 -2.32 -5.75 -13.00
CA LEU A 203 -3.52 -4.92 -13.02
C LEU A 203 -3.26 -3.67 -13.87
N GLY A 204 -4.25 -3.27 -14.68
CA GLY A 204 -4.25 -2.00 -15.40
C GLY A 204 -5.37 -1.09 -14.88
N ARG A 205 -5.25 0.21 -15.14
CA ARG A 205 -6.31 1.19 -14.89
C ARG A 205 -7.53 0.91 -15.79
N THR A 206 -8.71 1.21 -15.28
CA THR A 206 -9.97 1.30 -16.05
C THR A 206 -10.58 2.68 -15.84
N ASP A 207 -11.61 3.04 -16.60
CA ASP A 207 -12.28 4.33 -16.44
C ASP A 207 -12.95 4.49 -15.07
N ALA A 208 -13.32 3.38 -14.43
CA ALA A 208 -13.87 3.38 -13.08
C ALA A 208 -12.86 3.78 -11.99
N ASP A 209 -11.56 3.72 -12.30
CA ASP A 209 -10.47 4.07 -11.36
C ASP A 209 -10.11 5.57 -11.40
N GLY A 210 -10.73 6.34 -12.29
CA GLY A 210 -10.34 7.73 -12.51
C GLY A 210 -8.93 7.83 -13.10
N PRO A 211 -8.07 8.75 -12.59
CA PRO A 211 -6.78 9.04 -13.21
C PRO A 211 -5.75 7.92 -13.07
N LEU A 212 -5.85 7.05 -12.05
CA LEU A 212 -4.79 6.09 -11.75
C LEU A 212 -5.28 4.90 -10.90
N VAL A 213 -4.45 3.85 -10.87
CA VAL A 213 -4.39 2.83 -9.82
C VAL A 213 -3.00 2.82 -9.22
N GLU A 214 -2.89 2.54 -7.91
CA GLU A 214 -1.62 2.58 -7.17
C GLU A 214 -1.66 1.75 -5.88
N ALA A 215 -0.59 1.84 -5.07
CA ALA A 215 -0.45 1.22 -3.75
C ALA A 215 -0.78 -0.28 -3.72
N PRO A 216 -0.15 -1.12 -4.56
CA PRO A 216 -0.43 -2.55 -4.57
C PRO A 216 0.05 -3.21 -3.27
N ASN A 217 -0.78 -4.11 -2.74
CA ASN A 217 -0.37 -5.02 -1.68
C ASN A 217 -1.00 -6.40 -1.93
N LEU A 218 -0.18 -7.43 -2.00
CA LEU A 218 -0.62 -8.79 -2.34
C LEU A 218 -0.61 -9.69 -1.12
N VAL A 219 -1.68 -10.43 -0.94
CA VAL A 219 -1.81 -11.45 0.11
C VAL A 219 -2.29 -12.75 -0.52
N ARG A 220 -1.85 -13.88 0.05
CA ARG A 220 -2.39 -15.19 -0.25
C ARG A 220 -3.08 -15.76 0.99
N THR A 221 -4.35 -16.14 0.83
CA THR A 221 -5.12 -16.76 1.89
C THR A 221 -4.72 -18.23 2.11
N SER A 222 -5.10 -18.82 3.23
CA SER A 222 -4.79 -20.23 3.55
C SER A 222 -5.41 -21.23 2.58
N ASP A 223 -6.54 -20.88 1.95
CA ASP A 223 -7.22 -21.68 0.91
C ASP A 223 -6.68 -21.41 -0.51
N GLY A 224 -5.65 -20.56 -0.64
CA GLY A 224 -4.89 -20.37 -1.86
C GLY A 224 -5.41 -19.27 -2.79
N LEU A 225 -6.34 -18.43 -2.34
CA LEU A 225 -6.75 -17.25 -3.07
C LEU A 225 -5.71 -16.14 -2.96
N TYR A 226 -5.33 -15.54 -4.08
CA TYR A 226 -4.53 -14.31 -4.11
C TYR A 226 -5.48 -13.10 -4.10
N ILE A 227 -5.24 -12.16 -3.21
CA ILE A 227 -5.98 -10.90 -3.09
C ILE A 227 -4.99 -9.76 -3.30
N LEU A 228 -5.17 -9.01 -4.37
CA LEU A 228 -4.42 -7.79 -4.66
C LEU A 228 -5.24 -6.60 -4.18
N PHE A 229 -4.82 -5.98 -3.09
CA PHE A 229 -5.31 -4.69 -2.66
C PHE A 229 -4.63 -3.59 -3.47
N PHE A 230 -5.36 -2.52 -3.77
CA PHE A 230 -4.84 -1.36 -4.48
C PHE A 230 -5.74 -0.15 -4.22
N SER A 231 -5.24 1.03 -4.51
CA SER A 231 -6.02 2.28 -4.46
C SER A 231 -6.33 2.80 -5.84
N SER A 232 -7.39 3.58 -5.97
CA SER A 232 -7.73 4.30 -7.20
C SER A 232 -8.18 5.73 -6.89
N PHE A 233 -8.26 6.58 -7.91
CA PHE A 233 -8.35 8.02 -7.85
C PHE A 233 -7.09 8.69 -7.28
N CYS A 234 -7.12 10.01 -7.12
CA CYS A 234 -5.98 10.77 -6.60
C CYS A 234 -6.02 10.80 -5.07
N PHE A 235 -4.87 10.60 -4.40
CA PHE A 235 -4.76 10.51 -2.94
C PHE A 235 -5.28 11.75 -2.17
N ASN A 236 -5.33 12.91 -2.83
CA ASN A 236 -5.84 14.16 -2.27
C ASN A 236 -7.31 14.42 -2.64
N SER A 237 -7.98 13.46 -3.29
CA SER A 237 -9.39 13.51 -3.63
C SER A 237 -10.21 12.74 -2.58
N ASP A 238 -11.41 13.20 -2.30
CA ASP A 238 -12.41 12.49 -1.49
C ASP A 238 -12.87 11.15 -2.12
N LYS A 239 -12.50 10.89 -3.37
CA LYS A 239 -12.74 9.63 -4.08
C LYS A 239 -11.67 8.57 -3.86
N TYR A 240 -10.53 8.93 -3.25
CA TYR A 240 -9.49 7.96 -2.94
C TYR A 240 -10.05 6.82 -2.10
N ASN A 241 -9.59 5.59 -2.34
CA ASN A 241 -10.25 4.41 -1.80
C ASN A 241 -9.30 3.22 -1.69
N VAL A 242 -9.74 2.17 -0.99
CA VAL A 242 -9.14 0.84 -1.03
C VAL A 242 -10.02 -0.06 -1.88
N ASN A 243 -9.45 -0.60 -2.94
CA ASN A 243 -10.04 -1.62 -3.80
C ASN A 243 -9.34 -2.96 -3.63
N TYR A 244 -9.92 -4.01 -4.21
CA TYR A 244 -9.24 -5.29 -4.35
C TYR A 244 -9.63 -6.03 -5.62
N ALA A 245 -8.76 -6.94 -6.03
CA ALA A 245 -9.00 -7.90 -7.08
C ALA A 245 -8.49 -9.27 -6.64
N THR A 246 -9.10 -10.35 -7.12
CA THR A 246 -8.77 -11.73 -6.70
C THR A 246 -8.35 -12.60 -7.87
N SER A 247 -7.48 -13.57 -7.59
CA SER A 247 -7.08 -14.60 -8.55
C SER A 247 -6.75 -15.91 -7.85
N LYS A 248 -6.91 -17.03 -8.57
CA LYS A 248 -6.39 -18.35 -8.16
C LYS A 248 -4.94 -18.58 -8.63
N SER A 249 -4.40 -17.67 -9.43
CA SER A 249 -3.04 -17.70 -9.96
C SER A 249 -2.30 -16.46 -9.56
N LEU A 250 -1.05 -16.60 -9.10
CA LEU A 250 -0.20 -15.49 -8.66
C LEU A 250 -0.08 -14.37 -9.70
N LYS A 251 0.11 -14.71 -10.96
CA LYS A 251 0.28 -13.75 -12.06
C LYS A 251 -1.06 -13.37 -12.73
N GLY A 252 -2.18 -13.74 -12.11
CA GLY A 252 -3.51 -13.42 -12.62
C GLY A 252 -4.05 -14.43 -13.66
N PRO A 253 -5.11 -14.07 -14.40
CA PRO A 253 -5.75 -12.74 -14.39
C PRO A 253 -6.45 -12.43 -13.06
N TYR A 254 -6.34 -11.19 -12.60
CA TYR A 254 -7.04 -10.70 -11.42
C TYR A 254 -8.41 -10.16 -11.78
N GLN A 255 -9.44 -10.63 -11.07
CA GLN A 255 -10.81 -10.17 -11.22
C GLN A 255 -11.12 -9.13 -10.15
N ARG A 256 -11.47 -7.92 -10.57
CA ARG A 256 -11.82 -6.83 -9.67
C ARG A 256 -13.11 -7.14 -8.91
N ALA A 257 -13.14 -6.73 -7.66
CA ALA A 257 -14.35 -6.72 -6.88
C ALA A 257 -15.41 -5.79 -7.50
N PRO A 258 -16.70 -6.10 -7.34
CA PRO A 258 -17.78 -5.25 -7.87
C PRO A 258 -17.96 -3.94 -7.09
N ARG A 259 -17.35 -3.82 -5.91
CA ARG A 259 -17.41 -2.65 -5.03
C ARG A 259 -16.06 -2.39 -4.38
N MET A 260 -15.79 -1.12 -4.07
CA MET A 260 -14.66 -0.71 -3.26
C MET A 260 -14.73 -1.36 -1.88
N LEU A 261 -13.58 -1.70 -1.30
CA LEU A 261 -13.51 -2.27 0.05
C LEU A 261 -13.72 -1.18 1.11
N LEU A 262 -13.09 -0.02 0.92
CA LEU A 262 -13.24 1.16 1.76
C LEU A 262 -13.26 2.40 0.86
N GLN A 263 -14.19 3.33 1.17
CA GLN A 263 -14.34 4.60 0.49
C GLN A 263 -14.76 5.69 1.48
N THR A 264 -14.75 6.93 1.04
CA THR A 264 -15.23 8.07 1.83
C THR A 264 -16.67 7.84 2.27
N GLY A 265 -16.93 8.06 3.56
CA GLY A 265 -18.20 7.82 4.23
C GLY A 265 -18.32 6.48 4.95
N ASP A 266 -17.54 5.48 4.54
CA ASP A 266 -17.49 4.21 5.27
C ASP A 266 -16.79 4.44 6.63
N PHE A 267 -17.41 3.99 7.72
CA PHE A 267 -16.84 4.06 9.09
C PHE A 267 -16.36 5.46 9.50
N ASN A 268 -16.94 6.53 8.96
CA ASN A 268 -16.55 7.94 9.11
C ASN A 268 -15.15 8.27 8.54
N LEU A 269 -14.64 7.47 7.62
CA LEU A 269 -13.39 7.72 6.92
C LEU A 269 -13.55 8.76 5.82
N THR A 270 -12.48 9.48 5.52
CA THR A 270 -12.38 10.37 4.35
C THR A 270 -11.11 10.00 3.59
N ALA A 271 -11.25 9.70 2.29
CA ALA A 271 -10.16 9.34 1.40
C ALA A 271 -9.28 8.18 1.94
N PRO A 272 -9.85 7.01 2.33
CA PRO A 272 -9.04 5.87 2.75
C PRO A 272 -8.26 5.29 1.58
N GLY A 273 -6.99 4.89 1.79
CA GLY A 273 -6.16 4.27 0.76
C GLY A 273 -4.81 3.77 1.28
N GLY A 274 -3.94 3.32 0.39
CA GLY A 274 -2.59 2.84 0.74
C GLY A 274 -2.61 1.67 1.73
N ALA A 275 -3.47 0.67 1.51
CA ALA A 275 -3.67 -0.41 2.46
C ALA A 275 -2.59 -1.49 2.37
N THR A 276 -2.06 -1.89 3.52
CA THR A 276 -1.17 -3.05 3.66
C THR A 276 -1.79 -4.09 4.59
N SER A 277 -1.97 -5.29 4.08
CA SER A 277 -2.49 -6.41 4.84
C SER A 277 -1.38 -7.18 5.56
N LYS A 278 -1.72 -7.70 6.72
CA LYS A 278 -0.96 -8.76 7.38
C LYS A 278 -0.75 -9.95 6.44
N VAL A 279 0.43 -10.56 6.48
CA VAL A 279 0.70 -11.83 5.78
C VAL A 279 -0.33 -12.88 6.18
N GLY A 280 -0.91 -13.55 5.20
CA GLY A 280 -2.01 -14.51 5.39
C GLY A 280 -3.40 -13.88 5.53
N GLY A 281 -3.49 -12.55 5.60
CA GLY A 281 -4.77 -11.83 5.61
C GLY A 281 -5.38 -11.62 7.00
N GLY A 282 -6.62 -11.13 7.00
CA GLY A 282 -7.46 -10.97 8.18
C GLY A 282 -7.36 -9.63 8.91
N GLN A 283 -6.25 -8.91 8.78
CA GLN A 283 -6.04 -7.56 9.34
C GLN A 283 -5.26 -6.70 8.36
N MET A 284 -5.53 -5.41 8.35
CA MET A 284 -4.79 -4.44 7.53
C MET A 284 -4.63 -3.10 8.25
N VAL A 285 -3.58 -2.39 7.88
CA VAL A 285 -3.41 -0.96 8.13
C VAL A 285 -3.61 -0.19 6.83
N PHE A 286 -4.05 1.05 6.91
CA PHE A 286 -4.24 1.94 5.77
C PHE A 286 -4.22 3.38 6.27
N HIS A 287 -4.12 4.35 5.37
CA HIS A 287 -4.30 5.73 5.75
C HIS A 287 -5.67 6.26 5.35
N ALA A 288 -6.12 7.32 6.03
CA ALA A 288 -7.21 8.20 5.63
C ALA A 288 -6.91 9.60 6.14
N LEU A 289 -7.65 10.62 5.69
CA LEU A 289 -7.46 11.97 6.21
C LEU A 289 -7.66 11.99 7.72
N CYS A 290 -6.75 12.66 8.43
CA CYS A 290 -6.86 12.82 9.88
C CYS A 290 -8.12 13.62 10.23
N PRO A 291 -8.93 13.19 11.21
CA PRO A 291 -10.10 13.92 11.64
C PRO A 291 -9.75 15.36 12.07
N GLY A 292 -10.28 16.36 11.35
CA GLY A 292 -10.06 17.78 11.66
C GLY A 292 -8.66 18.33 11.33
N ALA A 293 -7.77 17.56 10.67
CA ALA A 293 -6.40 17.96 10.38
C ALA A 293 -5.98 17.71 8.92
N ALA A 294 -6.89 17.82 7.95
CA ALA A 294 -6.54 17.74 6.54
C ALA A 294 -5.50 18.83 6.16
N PRO A 295 -4.52 18.55 5.29
CA PRO A 295 -4.42 17.36 4.43
C PRO A 295 -3.62 16.17 5.04
N SER A 296 -3.28 16.18 6.33
CA SER A 296 -2.57 15.07 6.99
C SER A 296 -3.33 13.76 6.85
N ARG A 297 -2.60 12.67 6.67
CA ARG A 297 -3.14 11.31 6.53
C ARG A 297 -2.72 10.47 7.73
N CYS A 298 -3.67 10.12 8.57
CA CYS A 298 -3.47 9.30 9.76
C CYS A 298 -3.48 7.81 9.41
N MET A 299 -2.81 6.98 10.22
CA MET A 299 -2.93 5.53 10.10
C MET A 299 -4.17 5.03 10.84
N PHE A 300 -4.90 4.15 10.17
CA PHE A 300 -6.02 3.38 10.69
C PHE A 300 -5.74 1.89 10.54
N GLN A 301 -6.50 1.07 11.26
CA GLN A 301 -6.46 -0.37 11.12
C GLN A 301 -7.87 -0.94 11.10
N THR A 302 -8.01 -2.11 10.46
CA THR A 302 -9.28 -2.85 10.47
C THR A 302 -9.04 -4.34 10.34
N VAL A 303 -10.05 -5.11 10.72
CA VAL A 303 -10.11 -6.55 10.43
C VAL A 303 -11.02 -6.79 9.23
N TYR A 304 -10.73 -7.84 8.49
CA TYR A 304 -11.57 -8.29 7.40
C TYR A 304 -11.64 -9.81 7.34
N SER A 305 -12.71 -10.32 6.77
CA SER A 305 -12.89 -11.73 6.47
C SER A 305 -12.96 -11.96 4.97
N VAL A 306 -12.66 -13.18 4.55
CA VAL A 306 -12.75 -13.60 3.15
C VAL A 306 -13.75 -14.76 3.05
N THR A 307 -14.71 -14.65 2.15
CA THR A 307 -15.68 -15.71 1.87
C THR A 307 -15.78 -15.90 0.36
N GLY A 308 -15.26 -17.01 -0.14
CA GLY A 308 -15.09 -17.20 -1.58
C GLY A 308 -14.11 -16.16 -2.14
N THR A 309 -14.59 -15.24 -2.97
CA THR A 309 -13.81 -14.10 -3.51
C THR A 309 -14.15 -12.76 -2.86
N ASP A 310 -15.10 -12.74 -1.92
CA ASP A 310 -15.55 -11.52 -1.26
C ASP A 310 -14.71 -11.21 -0.04
N VAL A 311 -14.17 -10.01 0.01
CA VAL A 311 -13.47 -9.42 1.17
C VAL A 311 -14.45 -8.48 1.87
N ILE A 312 -14.64 -8.67 3.17
CA ILE A 312 -15.62 -7.95 3.98
C ILE A 312 -14.93 -7.37 5.21
N VAL A 313 -14.92 -6.05 5.33
CA VAL A 313 -14.48 -5.33 6.52
C VAL A 313 -15.52 -5.47 7.63
N SER A 314 -15.08 -5.75 8.85
CA SER A 314 -15.95 -6.03 9.99
C SER A 314 -15.59 -5.20 11.24
#